data_779c62f259f91469402b21f7cd400774
#
_entry.id   779c62f259f91469402b21f7cd400774
#
_cell.length_a   1.000
_cell.length_b   1.000
_cell.length_c   1.000
_cell.angle_alpha   90.00
_cell.angle_beta   90.00
_cell.angle_gamma   90.00
#
_symmetry.space_group_name_H-M   'P 1'
#
loop_
_entity.id
_entity.type
_entity.pdbx_description
1 polymer ?
#
loop_
_entity_poly.entity_id
_entity_poly.type
_entity_poly.pdbx_seq_one_letter_code
_entity_poly.pdbx_strand_id
1 'polypeptide(L)'
;VNVFKRNDKRTVYNVVYRDGLKGPYFLKRFYVASCTRDKEYDLTQGKPQSRIMYLTGNPNGEAEVIKVTLEATAMTTHRSSIFLLRDFSKVGIKNRTAKGVILTKKPVNRISLKQQGHSTLGAIKVWFDPDVNRINYDERGNYLGEFKDPETILVMLKNGEYYLTNFDTSNHYDDNIMHIEK
;
A
#
# COMPACT_ATOMS: atom_id res chain seq x y z
N VAL A 1 8.17 -12.52 0.56
CA VAL A 1 9.36 -11.68 0.25
C VAL A 1 8.91 -10.59 -0.68
N ASN A 2 9.09 -9.32 -0.30
CA ASN A 2 8.78 -8.17 -1.15
C ASN A 2 10.06 -7.65 -1.80
N VAL A 3 9.97 -7.27 -3.07
CA VAL A 3 11.08 -6.66 -3.80
C VAL A 3 11.03 -5.16 -3.58
N PHE A 4 12.11 -4.59 -3.05
CA PHE A 4 12.27 -3.16 -2.90
C PHE A 4 12.86 -2.57 -4.19
N LYS A 5 12.16 -1.58 -4.77
CA LYS A 5 12.68 -0.80 -5.90
C LYS A 5 13.38 0.46 -5.36
N ARG A 6 14.60 0.69 -5.79
CA ARG A 6 15.36 1.91 -5.41
C ARG A 6 14.60 3.16 -5.87
N ASN A 7 14.55 4.18 -5.00
CA ASN A 7 13.85 5.45 -5.22
C ASN A 7 12.31 5.35 -5.36
N ASP A 8 11.72 4.20 -5.04
CA ASP A 8 10.27 4.06 -5.02
C ASP A 8 9.68 4.82 -3.82
N LYS A 9 8.98 5.90 -4.10
CA LYS A 9 8.25 6.71 -3.11
C LYS A 9 6.74 6.42 -3.12
N ARG A 10 6.27 5.58 -4.05
CA ARG A 10 4.84 5.27 -4.18
C ARG A 10 4.42 4.04 -3.40
N THR A 11 5.29 3.04 -3.27
CA THR A 11 4.98 1.90 -2.42
C THR A 11 4.92 2.33 -0.95
N VAL A 12 3.72 2.29 -0.39
CA VAL A 12 3.45 2.58 1.02
C VAL A 12 3.24 1.28 1.77
N TYR A 13 3.97 1.12 2.86
CA TYR A 13 3.84 -0.03 3.76
C TYR A 13 2.87 0.30 4.88
N ASN A 14 1.84 -0.53 5.04
CA ASN A 14 0.90 -0.48 6.16
C ASN A 14 1.32 -1.51 7.20
N VAL A 15 1.51 -1.07 8.43
CA VAL A 15 2.07 -1.91 9.50
C VAL A 15 1.24 -1.79 10.77
N VAL A 16 1.01 -2.95 11.40
CA VAL A 16 0.60 -3.05 12.81
C VAL A 16 1.68 -3.78 13.57
N TYR A 17 2.11 -3.21 14.67
CA TYR A 17 3.07 -3.87 15.56
C TYR A 17 2.66 -3.73 17.04
N ARG A 18 3.11 -4.69 17.86
CA ARG A 18 3.02 -4.64 19.30
C ARG A 18 4.36 -4.14 19.87
N ASP A 19 4.31 -3.18 20.76
CA ASP A 19 5.48 -2.55 21.37
C ASP A 19 5.83 -3.21 22.72
N GLY A 20 6.70 -4.19 22.69
CA GLY A 20 7.06 -5.04 23.83
C GLY A 20 6.09 -6.21 24.06
N LEU A 21 6.37 -7.05 25.08
CA LEU A 21 5.62 -8.30 25.33
C LEU A 21 4.13 -8.05 25.66
N LYS A 22 3.85 -7.08 26.51
CA LYS A 22 2.50 -6.72 26.95
C LYS A 22 2.15 -5.27 26.59
N GLY A 23 2.87 -4.70 25.63
CA GLY A 23 2.72 -3.33 25.23
C GLY A 23 1.51 -3.06 24.33
N PRO A 24 1.20 -1.79 24.10
CA PRO A 24 0.14 -1.38 23.19
C PRO A 24 0.49 -1.74 21.75
N TYR A 25 -0.55 -1.82 20.92
CA TYR A 25 -0.45 -2.02 19.48
C TYR A 25 -0.52 -0.67 18.77
N PHE A 26 0.30 -0.51 17.73
CA PHE A 26 0.39 0.70 16.93
C PHE A 26 0.13 0.41 15.46
N LEU A 27 -0.48 1.39 14.78
CA LEU A 27 -0.63 1.47 13.33
C LEU A 27 0.35 2.48 12.79
N LYS A 28 1.00 2.18 11.68
CA LYS A 28 1.78 3.18 10.94
C LYS A 28 1.79 2.90 9.45
N ARG A 29 1.99 3.98 8.70
CA ARG A 29 2.22 3.95 7.26
C ARG A 29 3.53 4.65 6.97
N PHE A 30 4.31 4.07 6.07
CA PHE A 30 5.57 4.68 5.66
C PHE A 30 5.95 4.22 4.25
N TYR A 31 6.76 5.02 3.58
CA TYR A 31 7.49 4.60 2.39
C TYR A 31 8.97 4.39 2.72
N VAL A 32 9.66 3.61 1.90
CA VAL A 32 11.08 3.33 2.07
C VAL A 32 11.86 4.14 1.04
N ALA A 33 12.39 5.29 1.44
CA ALA A 33 13.14 6.18 0.56
C ALA A 33 14.48 5.56 0.11
N SER A 34 15.13 4.83 1.02
CA SER A 34 16.42 4.18 0.74
C SER A 34 16.67 3.01 1.69
N CYS A 35 17.40 2.02 1.19
CA CYS A 35 17.94 0.92 1.97
C CYS A 35 19.45 0.85 1.76
N THR A 36 20.19 0.59 2.83
CA THR A 36 21.60 0.20 2.77
C THR A 36 21.66 -1.31 2.59
N ARG A 37 22.51 -1.78 1.69
CA ARG A 37 22.73 -3.20 1.47
C ARG A 37 23.20 -3.88 2.77
N ASP A 38 22.69 -5.08 3.01
CA ASP A 38 23.04 -5.95 4.16
C ASP A 38 22.78 -5.30 5.54
N LYS A 39 21.92 -4.28 5.60
CA LYS A 39 21.51 -3.63 6.84
C LYS A 39 20.07 -3.99 7.22
N GLU A 40 19.89 -4.49 8.43
CA GLU A 40 18.56 -4.72 9.01
C GLU A 40 17.95 -3.42 9.54
N TYR A 41 16.62 -3.32 9.43
CA TYR A 41 15.87 -2.17 9.92
C TYR A 41 14.71 -2.64 10.79
N ASP A 42 14.75 -2.24 12.06
CA ASP A 42 13.63 -2.48 12.97
C ASP A 42 12.47 -1.53 12.64
N LEU A 43 11.30 -2.12 12.43
CA LEU A 43 10.05 -1.39 12.18
C LEU A 43 9.24 -1.14 13.46
N THR A 44 9.73 -1.55 14.63
CA THR A 44 9.13 -1.29 15.94
C THR A 44 9.79 -0.08 16.62
N GLN A 45 9.68 0.03 17.92
CA GLN A 45 10.42 1.04 18.70
C GLN A 45 11.59 0.44 19.48
N GLY A 46 12.02 -0.77 19.10
CA GLY A 46 13.19 -1.43 19.66
C GLY A 46 13.00 -2.01 21.07
N LYS A 47 11.78 -2.02 21.62
CA LYS A 47 11.56 -2.68 22.91
C LYS A 47 11.70 -4.19 22.78
N PRO A 48 12.29 -4.86 23.77
CA PRO A 48 12.40 -6.32 23.79
C PRO A 48 11.03 -6.98 23.56
N GLN A 49 11.00 -8.04 22.73
CA GLN A 49 9.80 -8.81 22.38
C GLN A 49 8.70 -8.02 21.65
N SER A 50 9.04 -6.86 21.05
CA SER A 50 8.18 -6.23 20.06
C SER A 50 7.96 -7.15 18.86
N ARG A 51 6.77 -7.09 18.25
CA ARG A 51 6.41 -7.99 17.16
C ARG A 51 5.57 -7.29 16.11
N ILE A 52 5.91 -7.51 14.83
CA ILE A 52 5.05 -7.14 13.71
C ILE A 52 3.88 -8.12 13.65
N MET A 53 2.66 -7.60 13.66
CA MET A 53 1.42 -8.37 13.62
C MET A 53 0.75 -8.35 12.24
N TYR A 54 1.03 -7.30 11.45
CA TYR A 54 0.51 -7.11 10.11
C TYR A 54 1.47 -6.24 9.31
N LEU A 55 1.73 -6.62 8.06
CA LEU A 55 2.57 -5.87 7.14
C LEU A 55 2.07 -6.10 5.72
N THR A 56 1.77 -5.03 5.00
CA THR A 56 1.47 -5.05 3.56
C THR A 56 2.25 -3.97 2.84
N GLY A 57 2.58 -4.22 1.58
CA GLY A 57 3.16 -3.25 0.66
C GLY A 57 2.14 -2.90 -0.41
N ASN A 58 1.86 -1.62 -0.56
CA ASN A 58 0.82 -1.08 -1.42
C ASN A 58 1.47 -0.18 -2.49
N PRO A 59 1.60 -0.64 -3.75
CA PRO A 59 2.41 0.02 -4.79
C PRO A 59 1.97 1.44 -5.13
N ASN A 60 0.69 1.75 -5.00
CA ASN A 60 0.14 3.09 -5.24
C ASN A 60 -0.31 3.78 -3.93
N GLY A 61 0.18 3.33 -2.78
CA GLY A 61 -0.19 3.90 -1.50
C GLY A 61 -1.64 3.66 -1.11
N GLU A 62 -2.19 2.51 -1.49
CA GLU A 62 -3.54 2.10 -1.14
C GLU A 62 -3.69 2.02 0.38
N ALA A 63 -4.85 2.45 0.86
CA ALA A 63 -5.18 2.42 2.27
C ALA A 63 -6.21 1.34 2.55
N GLU A 64 -5.75 0.26 3.13
CA GLU A 64 -6.58 -0.89 3.47
C GLU A 64 -7.44 -0.63 4.71
N VAL A 65 -8.57 -1.33 4.79
CA VAL A 65 -9.34 -1.48 6.03
C VAL A 65 -9.03 -2.86 6.60
N ILE A 66 -8.57 -2.90 7.84
CA ILE A 66 -8.27 -4.14 8.55
C ILE A 66 -9.29 -4.44 9.64
N LYS A 67 -9.55 -5.73 9.85
CA LYS A 67 -10.30 -6.27 10.97
C LYS A 67 -9.32 -6.75 12.02
N VAL A 68 -9.39 -6.19 13.21
CA VAL A 68 -8.57 -6.54 14.37
C VAL A 68 -9.44 -7.26 15.39
N THR A 69 -9.24 -8.56 15.56
CA THR A 69 -9.96 -9.38 16.55
C THR A 69 -9.18 -9.34 17.86
N LEU A 70 -9.84 -8.95 18.94
CA LEU A 70 -9.25 -8.91 20.28
C LEU A 70 -9.36 -10.27 20.95
N GLU A 71 -8.46 -10.53 21.89
CA GLU A 71 -8.57 -11.71 22.75
C GLU A 71 -9.79 -11.58 23.67
N ALA A 72 -10.51 -12.69 23.85
CA ALA A 72 -11.60 -12.75 24.81
C ALA A 72 -11.03 -12.68 26.24
N THR A 73 -11.52 -11.77 27.04
CA THR A 73 -11.19 -11.72 28.48
C THR A 73 -12.23 -12.53 29.27
N ALA A 74 -11.85 -13.06 30.43
CA ALA A 74 -12.74 -13.84 31.31
C ALA A 74 -14.04 -13.11 31.73
N MET A 75 -14.08 -11.77 31.58
CA MET A 75 -15.27 -10.95 31.85
C MET A 75 -16.24 -10.81 30.68
N THR A 76 -15.92 -11.33 29.49
CA THR A 76 -16.85 -11.31 28.36
C THR A 76 -17.70 -12.57 28.39
N THR A 77 -18.86 -12.52 29.04
CA THR A 77 -19.86 -13.58 29.14
C THR A 77 -20.49 -13.97 27.80
N HIS A 78 -20.27 -13.21 26.75
CA HIS A 78 -20.70 -13.52 25.40
C HIS A 78 -19.53 -13.85 24.50
N ARG A 79 -19.57 -15.04 23.84
CA ARG A 79 -18.63 -15.54 22.82
C ARG A 79 -18.54 -14.69 21.54
N SER A 80 -19.09 -13.49 21.51
CA SER A 80 -18.93 -12.60 20.38
C SER A 80 -17.51 -12.04 20.37
N SER A 81 -16.72 -12.47 19.38
CA SER A 81 -15.39 -11.92 19.15
C SER A 81 -15.47 -10.40 19.03
N ILE A 82 -14.96 -9.69 20.00
CA ILE A 82 -14.88 -8.23 19.92
C ILE A 82 -13.86 -7.91 18.83
N PHE A 83 -14.29 -7.21 17.80
CA PHE A 83 -13.38 -6.76 16.75
C PHE A 83 -13.45 -5.23 16.56
N LEU A 84 -12.35 -4.69 16.05
CA LEU A 84 -12.23 -3.30 15.66
C LEU A 84 -11.97 -3.24 14.15
N LEU A 85 -12.64 -2.33 13.46
CA LEU A 85 -12.25 -1.97 12.09
C LEU A 85 -11.32 -0.77 12.16
N ARG A 86 -10.26 -0.81 11.38
CA ARG A 86 -9.30 0.29 11.27
C ARG A 86 -8.97 0.55 9.81
N ASP A 87 -9.10 1.79 9.46
CA ASP A 87 -8.87 2.31 8.12
C ASP A 87 -7.53 3.03 8.10
N PHE A 88 -6.62 2.54 7.25
CA PHE A 88 -5.30 3.14 7.10
C PHE A 88 -5.34 4.50 6.40
N SER A 89 -6.41 4.88 5.70
CA SER A 89 -6.55 6.22 5.10
C SER A 89 -6.48 7.34 6.13
N LYS A 90 -6.86 7.04 7.37
CA LYS A 90 -6.80 7.96 8.51
C LYS A 90 -5.43 8.03 9.18
N VAL A 91 -4.47 7.25 8.69
CA VAL A 91 -3.10 7.20 9.21
C VAL A 91 -2.16 7.90 8.23
N GLY A 92 -1.59 9.02 8.65
CA GLY A 92 -0.65 9.77 7.81
C GLY A 92 0.61 8.97 7.49
N ILE A 93 1.10 9.12 6.27
CA ILE A 93 2.36 8.50 5.83
C ILE A 93 3.52 9.28 6.46
N LYS A 94 4.41 8.56 7.15
CA LYS A 94 5.58 9.12 7.84
C LYS A 94 6.85 8.34 7.43
N ASN A 95 7.94 8.57 8.13
CA ASN A 95 9.15 7.76 7.96
C ASN A 95 9.01 6.39 8.66
N ARG A 96 9.85 5.42 8.29
CA ARG A 96 9.83 4.05 8.86
C ARG A 96 10.10 3.99 10.36
N THR A 97 10.82 4.97 10.93
CA THR A 97 11.14 5.04 12.37
C THR A 97 10.04 5.64 13.22
N ALA A 98 9.00 6.23 12.59
CA ALA A 98 7.89 6.80 13.31
C ALA A 98 7.15 5.74 14.15
N LYS A 99 6.72 6.13 15.34
CA LYS A 99 5.97 5.26 16.26
C LYS A 99 4.59 4.89 15.72
N GLY A 100 3.95 5.80 15.00
CA GLY A 100 2.58 5.64 14.53
C GLY A 100 1.53 6.07 15.55
N VAL A 101 0.29 5.63 15.31
CA VAL A 101 -0.87 5.91 16.16
C VAL A 101 -1.28 4.66 16.94
N ILE A 102 -1.82 4.85 18.14
CA ILE A 102 -2.27 3.74 18.97
C ILE A 102 -3.49 3.08 18.34
N LEU A 103 -3.40 1.78 18.09
CA LEU A 103 -4.49 0.94 17.67
C LEU A 103 -5.37 0.51 18.88
N THR A 104 -4.75 -0.12 19.86
CA THR A 104 -5.39 -0.62 21.07
C THR A 104 -4.36 -0.97 22.15
N LYS A 105 -4.78 -0.92 23.40
CA LYS A 105 -4.01 -1.45 24.55
C LYS A 105 -4.46 -2.87 24.92
N LYS A 106 -5.58 -3.36 24.34
CA LYS A 106 -6.11 -4.70 24.61
C LYS A 106 -5.33 -5.75 23.80
N PRO A 107 -5.16 -6.96 24.31
CA PRO A 107 -4.52 -8.04 23.56
C PRO A 107 -5.25 -8.32 22.24
N VAL A 108 -4.47 -8.51 21.20
CA VAL A 108 -4.95 -8.79 19.84
C VAL A 108 -4.68 -10.25 19.51
N ASN A 109 -5.76 -10.97 19.14
CA ASN A 109 -5.68 -12.34 18.69
C ASN A 109 -5.27 -12.42 17.21
N ARG A 110 -6.00 -11.71 16.32
CA ARG A 110 -5.80 -11.79 14.88
C ARG A 110 -6.02 -10.46 14.20
N ILE A 111 -5.25 -10.22 13.14
CA ILE A 111 -5.45 -9.11 12.20
C ILE A 111 -5.63 -9.71 10.81
N SER A 112 -6.64 -9.24 10.09
CA SER A 112 -6.92 -9.66 8.72
C SER A 112 -7.34 -8.48 7.86
N LEU A 113 -7.03 -8.53 6.58
CA LEU A 113 -7.57 -7.61 5.59
C LEU A 113 -9.10 -7.75 5.56
N LYS A 114 -9.81 -6.64 5.63
CA LYS A 114 -11.26 -6.58 5.48
C LYS A 114 -11.65 -6.07 4.10
N GLN A 115 -10.95 -5.05 3.63
CA GLN A 115 -11.23 -4.39 2.37
C GLN A 115 -9.95 -3.76 1.81
N GLN A 116 -9.72 -3.94 0.52
CA GLN A 116 -8.73 -3.17 -0.22
C GLN A 116 -9.21 -1.72 -0.28
N GLY A 117 -8.31 -0.78 0.00
CA GLY A 117 -8.63 0.65 -0.08
C GLY A 117 -8.12 1.28 -1.37
N HIS A 118 -8.42 2.56 -1.52
CA HIS A 118 -7.93 3.37 -2.63
C HIS A 118 -6.59 4.03 -2.30
N SER A 119 -5.91 4.50 -3.35
CA SER A 119 -4.69 5.29 -3.19
C SER A 119 -4.95 6.55 -2.36
N THR A 120 -4.03 6.84 -1.45
CA THR A 120 -4.00 8.10 -0.67
C THR A 120 -2.93 9.06 -1.17
N LEU A 121 -2.23 8.69 -2.24
CA LEU A 121 -1.25 9.53 -2.90
C LEU A 121 -1.95 10.49 -3.87
N GLY A 122 -1.31 11.61 -4.16
CA GLY A 122 -1.78 12.55 -5.19
C GLY A 122 -1.77 11.92 -6.58
N ALA A 123 -2.37 12.63 -7.53
CA ALA A 123 -2.33 12.25 -8.94
C ALA A 123 -0.89 12.07 -9.41
N ILE A 124 -0.69 11.15 -10.34
CA ILE A 124 0.57 10.92 -11.02
C ILE A 124 0.44 11.29 -12.48
N LYS A 125 1.42 12.01 -13.01
CA LYS A 125 1.52 12.28 -14.44
C LYS A 125 2.02 11.03 -15.15
N VAL A 126 1.36 10.68 -16.24
CA VAL A 126 1.64 9.47 -17.01
C VAL A 126 1.92 9.83 -18.46
N TRP A 127 2.95 9.25 -19.03
CA TRP A 127 3.33 9.35 -20.43
C TRP A 127 3.34 7.97 -21.06
N PHE A 128 3.02 7.88 -22.34
CA PHE A 128 3.16 6.69 -23.16
C PHE A 128 4.36 6.84 -24.10
N ASP A 129 5.29 5.91 -24.00
CA ASP A 129 6.45 5.83 -24.87
C ASP A 129 6.19 4.80 -25.99
N PRO A 130 5.93 5.25 -27.23
CA PRO A 130 5.60 4.35 -28.35
C PRO A 130 6.80 3.53 -28.82
N ASP A 131 8.04 3.93 -28.51
CA ASP A 131 9.23 3.20 -28.95
C ASP A 131 9.42 1.88 -28.18
N VAL A 132 8.90 1.82 -26.97
CA VAL A 132 8.98 0.63 -26.11
C VAL A 132 7.61 0.08 -25.74
N ASN A 133 6.51 0.67 -26.24
CA ASN A 133 5.12 0.32 -25.96
C ASN A 133 4.83 0.21 -24.45
N ARG A 134 5.28 1.22 -23.70
CA ARG A 134 5.08 1.27 -22.24
C ARG A 134 4.72 2.66 -21.75
N ILE A 135 3.98 2.70 -20.66
CA ILE A 135 3.83 3.94 -19.92
C ILE A 135 5.01 4.16 -18.98
N ASN A 136 5.24 5.42 -18.67
CA ASN A 136 6.27 5.85 -17.73
C ASN A 136 5.84 7.10 -16.95
N TYR A 137 6.61 7.44 -15.92
CA TYR A 137 6.44 8.63 -15.10
C TYR A 137 7.63 9.61 -15.25
N ASP A 138 8.48 9.35 -16.26
CA ASP A 138 9.76 10.03 -16.47
C ASP A 138 9.70 11.03 -17.63
N GLU A 139 8.50 11.47 -18.02
CA GLU A 139 8.25 12.46 -19.07
C GLU A 139 8.74 12.04 -20.47
N ARG A 140 8.72 10.73 -20.77
CA ARG A 140 9.11 10.19 -22.08
C ARG A 140 7.89 9.86 -22.95
N GLY A 141 7.88 10.36 -24.19
CA GLY A 141 6.81 10.11 -25.14
C GLY A 141 5.60 11.01 -24.99
N ASN A 142 4.41 10.49 -25.25
CA ASN A 142 3.16 11.24 -25.30
C ASN A 142 2.54 11.38 -23.89
N TYR A 143 2.22 12.59 -23.47
CA TYR A 143 1.54 12.86 -22.21
C TYR A 143 0.09 12.40 -22.26
N LEU A 144 -0.29 11.48 -21.36
CA LEU A 144 -1.66 10.95 -21.26
C LEU A 144 -2.52 11.70 -20.25
N GLY A 145 -1.91 12.38 -19.28
CA GLY A 145 -2.63 13.11 -18.24
C GLY A 145 -2.19 12.79 -16.82
N GLU A 146 -2.91 13.35 -15.86
CA GLU A 146 -2.75 13.04 -14.44
C GLU A 146 -3.77 11.99 -14.01
N PHE A 147 -3.28 10.91 -13.42
CA PHE A 147 -4.11 9.76 -13.01
C PHE A 147 -4.16 9.62 -11.49
N LYS A 148 -5.34 9.28 -10.99
CA LYS A 148 -5.61 8.85 -9.62
C LYS A 148 -6.26 7.48 -9.64
N ASP A 149 -6.01 6.67 -8.63
CA ASP A 149 -6.77 5.44 -8.44
C ASP A 149 -8.26 5.76 -8.13
N PRO A 150 -9.26 5.13 -8.80
CA PRO A 150 -9.17 3.97 -9.71
C PRO A 150 -9.23 4.30 -11.23
N GLU A 151 -8.75 5.46 -11.66
CA GLU A 151 -8.78 5.82 -13.08
C GLU A 151 -8.00 4.82 -13.94
N THR A 152 -8.41 4.67 -15.20
CA THR A 152 -7.87 3.68 -16.15
C THR A 152 -7.43 4.35 -17.44
N ILE A 153 -6.63 3.64 -18.20
CA ILE A 153 -6.21 4.00 -19.56
C ILE A 153 -7.06 3.21 -20.54
N LEU A 154 -7.69 3.90 -21.48
CA LEU A 154 -8.34 3.30 -22.64
C LEU A 154 -7.29 3.06 -23.73
N VAL A 155 -7.25 1.84 -24.26
CA VAL A 155 -6.42 1.46 -25.41
C VAL A 155 -7.33 0.96 -26.51
N MET A 156 -7.23 1.56 -27.70
CA MET A 156 -7.93 1.13 -28.90
C MET A 156 -6.92 0.61 -29.91
N LEU A 157 -7.20 -0.55 -30.49
CA LEU A 157 -6.35 -1.23 -31.44
C LEU A 157 -6.83 -0.98 -32.89
N LYS A 158 -5.93 -1.08 -33.86
CA LYS A 158 -6.24 -0.89 -35.27
C LYS A 158 -7.24 -1.90 -35.85
N ASN A 159 -7.42 -3.05 -35.19
CA ASN A 159 -8.41 -4.06 -35.54
C ASN A 159 -9.83 -3.75 -35.00
N GLY A 160 -10.01 -2.62 -34.29
CA GLY A 160 -11.28 -2.20 -33.71
C GLY A 160 -11.56 -2.73 -32.31
N GLU A 161 -10.69 -3.55 -31.74
CA GLU A 161 -10.77 -3.98 -30.35
C GLU A 161 -10.32 -2.86 -29.41
N TYR A 162 -10.80 -2.90 -28.16
CA TYR A 162 -10.35 -1.99 -27.12
C TYR A 162 -10.31 -2.68 -25.76
N TYR A 163 -9.51 -2.16 -24.87
CA TYR A 163 -9.47 -2.61 -23.48
C TYR A 163 -9.13 -1.47 -22.53
N LEU A 164 -9.47 -1.66 -21.26
CA LEU A 164 -9.09 -0.77 -20.17
C LEU A 164 -7.99 -1.41 -19.33
N THR A 165 -7.00 -0.62 -18.95
CA THR A 165 -5.91 -1.06 -18.10
C THR A 165 -5.61 -0.03 -17.03
N ASN A 166 -4.94 -0.45 -15.97
CA ASN A 166 -4.40 0.47 -14.97
C ASN A 166 -3.15 1.18 -15.51
N PHE A 167 -2.67 2.16 -14.77
CA PHE A 167 -1.47 2.93 -15.14
C PHE A 167 -0.18 2.42 -14.47
N ASP A 168 -0.04 1.09 -14.29
CA ASP A 168 1.21 0.48 -13.79
C ASP A 168 2.27 0.44 -14.89
N THR A 169 3.48 0.93 -14.59
CA THR A 169 4.61 0.94 -15.53
C THR A 169 5.12 -0.46 -15.93
N SER A 170 4.67 -1.51 -15.26
CA SER A 170 4.95 -2.90 -15.66
C SER A 170 4.11 -3.37 -16.85
N ASN A 171 3.01 -2.66 -17.18
CA ASN A 171 2.18 -3.00 -18.31
C ASN A 171 2.95 -2.86 -19.62
N HIS A 172 2.75 -3.84 -20.49
CA HIS A 172 3.23 -3.82 -21.86
C HIS A 172 2.02 -3.73 -22.79
N TYR A 173 2.10 -2.83 -23.75
CA TYR A 173 1.00 -2.53 -24.67
C TYR A 173 1.28 -3.13 -26.04
N ASP A 174 0.21 -3.34 -26.83
CA ASP A 174 0.28 -3.93 -28.15
C ASP A 174 0.96 -2.99 -29.17
N ASP A 175 1.59 -3.58 -30.22
CA ASP A 175 2.25 -2.80 -31.28
C ASP A 175 1.23 -2.14 -32.24
N ASN A 176 -0.01 -2.61 -32.26
CA ASN A 176 -1.06 -2.17 -33.16
C ASN A 176 -2.02 -1.14 -32.54
N ILE A 177 -1.54 -0.36 -31.59
CA ILE A 177 -2.35 0.71 -30.97
C ILE A 177 -2.75 1.72 -32.05
N MET A 178 -4.04 2.04 -32.09
CA MET A 178 -4.61 3.14 -32.85
C MET A 178 -4.71 4.40 -31.99
N HIS A 179 -5.15 4.25 -30.74
CA HIS A 179 -5.36 5.35 -29.82
C HIS A 179 -5.16 4.89 -28.37
N ILE A 180 -4.57 5.76 -27.55
CA ILE A 180 -4.36 5.54 -26.12
C ILE A 180 -4.63 6.84 -25.38
N GLU A 181 -5.50 6.81 -24.38
CA GLU A 181 -5.88 7.98 -23.60
C GLU A 181 -6.33 7.62 -22.18
N LYS A 182 -6.57 8.65 -21.37
CA LYS A 182 -7.14 8.53 -20.02
C LYS A 182 -8.61 8.16 -20.06
#